data_0674573d2a91d1fd0d7572b5c6ef20ed
#
_entry.id   0674573d2a91d1fd0d7572b5c6ef20ed
#
_cell.length_a   1.000
_cell.length_b   1.000
_cell.length_c   1.000
_cell.angle_alpha   90.00
_cell.angle_beta   90.00
_cell.angle_gamma   90.00
#
_symmetry.space_group_name_H-M   'P 1'
#
loop_
_entity.id
_entity.type
_entity.pdbx_description
1 polymer ?
#
loop_
_entity_poly.entity_id
_entity_poly.type
_entity_poly.pdbx_seq_one_letter_code
_entity_poly.pdbx_strand_id
1 'polypeptide(L)'
;VKDTAKPFADRLSEHGIPCSYSHSEDFFSIPEVSKMMSVLKVINNPLDDIALLSAMMCPIFGFTANETAEIRAKNRKCNMYSALRLSAESGNKKARDFLGLVSLLRKYSATHTVDRLIAKIYDDTGLPEIYLTEEGGSLKRQNLLRLRDISLDRVNEGYDTNFEFLRFAEKVQKGEIKLSADPSDGEGGGVRIMSIHHSKGLQFPVVFLAGLTKKKNTDTSAFQLDQKYGVGLKIYDPSTRKKSSTLMFEAVKSAKAKSESSELLRIYYVAATRAIDNLFIIACEKNAE
;
A
#
# COMPACT_ATOMS: atom_id res chain seq x y z
N VAL A 1 -6.73 4.65 9.55
CA VAL A 1 -6.97 5.56 8.41
C VAL A 1 -7.19 4.75 7.14
N LYS A 2 -6.41 3.67 6.89
CA LYS A 2 -6.47 2.84 5.67
C LYS A 2 -7.87 2.30 5.37
N ASP A 3 -8.55 1.74 6.37
CA ASP A 3 -9.89 1.16 6.22
C ASP A 3 -11.01 2.20 6.03
N THR A 4 -10.71 3.49 6.21
CA THR A 4 -11.73 4.53 6.14
C THR A 4 -11.72 5.28 4.80
N ALA A 5 -10.58 5.42 4.14
CA ALA A 5 -10.44 6.17 2.90
C ALA A 5 -11.02 5.41 1.69
N LYS A 6 -10.77 4.10 1.62
CA LYS A 6 -11.20 3.25 0.49
C LYS A 6 -12.71 3.30 0.23
N PRO A 7 -13.61 3.11 1.23
CA PRO A 7 -15.05 3.17 1.00
C PRO A 7 -15.52 4.52 0.42
N PHE A 8 -14.86 5.63 0.80
CA PHE A 8 -15.18 6.94 0.22
C PHE A 8 -14.72 7.03 -1.23
N ALA A 9 -13.52 6.52 -1.55
CA ALA A 9 -13.00 6.51 -2.90
C ALA A 9 -13.87 5.65 -3.84
N ASP A 10 -14.24 4.45 -3.40
CA ASP A 10 -15.10 3.55 -4.15
C ASP A 10 -16.45 4.21 -4.47
N ARG A 11 -17.09 4.85 -3.49
CA ARG A 11 -18.37 5.56 -3.68
C ARG A 11 -18.27 6.77 -4.61
N LEU A 12 -17.20 7.56 -4.50
CA LEU A 12 -16.99 8.68 -5.41
C LEU A 12 -16.81 8.19 -6.85
N SER A 13 -16.06 7.12 -7.03
CA SER A 13 -15.84 6.50 -8.34
C SER A 13 -17.13 5.94 -8.94
N GLU A 14 -18.00 5.30 -8.14
CA GLU A 14 -19.33 4.83 -8.57
C GLU A 14 -20.22 5.99 -9.11
N HIS A 15 -20.02 7.21 -8.59
CA HIS A 15 -20.72 8.40 -9.06
C HIS A 15 -19.98 9.18 -10.16
N GLY A 16 -18.90 8.59 -10.72
CA GLY A 16 -18.11 9.22 -11.78
C GLY A 16 -17.29 10.43 -11.31
N ILE A 17 -17.10 10.61 -9.99
CA ILE A 17 -16.30 11.70 -9.43
C ILE A 17 -14.85 11.22 -9.32
N PRO A 18 -13.91 11.83 -10.07
CA PRO A 18 -12.50 11.45 -9.95
C PRO A 18 -11.99 11.75 -8.54
N CYS A 19 -11.34 10.79 -7.93
CA CYS A 19 -10.77 10.94 -6.60
C CYS A 19 -9.37 10.33 -6.51
N SER A 20 -8.53 10.96 -5.72
CA SER A 20 -7.21 10.42 -5.35
C SER A 20 -7.12 10.26 -3.84
N TYR A 21 -6.48 9.21 -3.38
CA TYR A 21 -6.16 9.03 -1.97
C TYR A 21 -4.72 8.53 -1.80
N SER A 22 -3.99 9.17 -0.87
CA SER A 22 -2.58 8.90 -0.67
C SER A 22 -2.35 7.51 -0.07
N HIS A 23 -1.76 6.63 -0.86
CA HIS A 23 -1.29 5.28 -0.47
C HIS A 23 0.22 5.24 -0.21
N SER A 24 0.83 6.31 0.30
CA SER A 24 2.28 6.43 0.39
C SER A 24 3.00 5.28 1.10
N GLU A 25 2.33 4.60 2.03
CA GLU A 25 2.96 3.49 2.77
C GLU A 25 2.73 2.11 2.14
N ASP A 26 1.71 1.95 1.27
CA ASP A 26 1.32 0.66 0.67
C ASP A 26 1.38 0.65 -0.86
N PHE A 27 1.96 1.65 -1.52
CA PHE A 27 1.97 1.73 -2.98
C PHE A 27 2.48 0.44 -3.64
N PHE A 28 3.58 -0.12 -3.14
CA PHE A 28 4.14 -1.38 -3.65
C PHE A 28 3.31 -2.62 -3.30
N SER A 29 2.28 -2.49 -2.47
CA SER A 29 1.34 -3.57 -2.10
C SER A 29 0.05 -3.53 -2.91
N ILE A 30 -0.17 -2.50 -3.75
CA ILE A 30 -1.30 -2.42 -4.67
C ILE A 30 -1.22 -3.61 -5.65
N PRO A 31 -2.31 -4.33 -5.94
CA PRO A 31 -2.27 -5.59 -6.68
C PRO A 31 -1.51 -5.55 -8.01
N GLU A 32 -1.79 -4.56 -8.88
CA GLU A 32 -1.12 -4.40 -10.17
C GLU A 32 0.36 -4.04 -10.02
N VAL A 33 0.69 -3.17 -9.05
CA VAL A 33 2.07 -2.80 -8.73
C VAL A 33 2.82 -3.99 -8.14
N SER A 34 2.23 -4.71 -7.20
CA SER A 34 2.81 -5.90 -6.57
C SER A 34 3.12 -7.01 -7.59
N LYS A 35 2.24 -7.21 -8.58
CA LYS A 35 2.50 -8.15 -9.69
C LYS A 35 3.68 -7.69 -10.54
N MET A 36 3.75 -6.41 -10.89
CA MET A 36 4.89 -5.86 -11.64
C MET A 36 6.19 -5.96 -10.81
N MET A 37 6.14 -5.68 -9.51
CA MET A 37 7.29 -5.89 -8.61
C MET A 37 7.75 -7.36 -8.59
N SER A 38 6.81 -8.31 -8.66
CA SER A 38 7.15 -9.73 -8.75
C SER A 38 7.86 -10.08 -10.07
N VAL A 39 7.49 -9.47 -11.18
CA VAL A 39 8.20 -9.60 -12.45
C VAL A 39 9.64 -9.06 -12.31
N LEU A 40 9.84 -7.88 -11.72
CA LEU A 40 11.16 -7.31 -11.46
C LEU A 40 12.01 -8.20 -10.53
N LYS A 41 11.40 -8.80 -9.50
CA LYS A 41 12.08 -9.77 -8.60
C LYS A 41 12.55 -11.01 -9.36
N VAL A 42 11.72 -11.56 -10.25
CA VAL A 42 12.09 -12.73 -11.07
C VAL A 42 13.21 -12.39 -12.05
N ILE A 43 13.20 -11.20 -12.64
CA ILE A 43 14.30 -10.72 -13.49
C ILE A 43 15.60 -10.67 -12.68
N ASN A 44 15.55 -10.21 -11.43
CA ASN A 44 16.72 -10.16 -10.54
C ASN A 44 17.13 -11.57 -10.08
N ASN A 45 16.20 -12.35 -9.56
CA ASN A 45 16.42 -13.71 -9.05
C ASN A 45 15.26 -14.65 -9.43
N PRO A 46 15.40 -15.50 -10.45
CA PRO A 46 14.35 -16.42 -10.88
C PRO A 46 14.13 -17.62 -9.94
N LEU A 47 14.99 -17.79 -8.93
CA LEU A 47 14.87 -18.86 -7.94
C LEU A 47 13.99 -18.51 -6.74
N ASP A 48 13.45 -17.31 -6.68
CA ASP A 48 12.43 -16.93 -5.71
C ASP A 48 11.08 -17.50 -6.15
N ASP A 49 10.70 -18.63 -5.56
CA ASP A 49 9.48 -19.35 -5.92
C ASP A 49 8.21 -18.50 -5.70
N ILE A 50 8.17 -17.63 -4.69
CA ILE A 50 7.01 -16.77 -4.41
C ILE A 50 6.88 -15.69 -5.48
N ALA A 51 7.97 -15.00 -5.79
CA ALA A 51 7.97 -13.99 -6.84
C ALA A 51 7.68 -14.61 -8.21
N LEU A 52 8.23 -15.80 -8.48
CA LEU A 52 8.01 -16.52 -9.73
C LEU A 52 6.55 -16.90 -9.93
N LEU A 53 5.88 -17.47 -8.92
CA LEU A 53 4.46 -17.80 -8.98
C LEU A 53 3.60 -16.55 -9.20
N SER A 54 3.89 -15.47 -8.46
CA SER A 54 3.18 -14.20 -8.61
C SER A 54 3.37 -13.60 -10.00
N ALA A 55 4.57 -13.64 -10.55
CA ALA A 55 4.87 -13.16 -11.90
C ALA A 55 4.16 -14.00 -12.98
N MET A 56 4.17 -15.34 -12.88
CA MET A 56 3.44 -16.23 -13.80
C MET A 56 1.95 -15.90 -13.86
N MET A 57 1.35 -15.57 -12.72
CA MET A 57 -0.07 -15.17 -12.60
C MET A 57 -0.33 -13.71 -13.01
N CYS A 58 0.69 -12.97 -13.45
CA CYS A 58 0.50 -11.63 -14.02
C CYS A 58 -0.27 -11.74 -15.34
N PRO A 59 -1.17 -10.79 -15.66
CA PRO A 59 -1.95 -10.82 -16.92
C PRO A 59 -1.12 -10.98 -18.19
N ILE A 60 0.11 -10.51 -18.20
CA ILE A 60 1.08 -10.68 -19.29
C ILE A 60 1.23 -12.15 -19.70
N PHE A 61 1.33 -13.04 -18.71
CA PHE A 61 1.64 -14.45 -18.93
C PHE A 61 0.41 -15.36 -18.86
N GLY A 62 -0.63 -14.92 -18.15
CA GLY A 62 -1.94 -15.54 -18.10
C GLY A 62 -1.96 -16.97 -17.56
N PHE A 63 -1.01 -17.35 -16.69
CA PHE A 63 -1.07 -18.63 -16.01
C PHE A 63 -2.19 -18.64 -14.96
N THR A 64 -2.98 -19.69 -14.97
CA THR A 64 -3.94 -19.97 -13.91
C THR A 64 -3.30 -20.69 -12.74
N ALA A 65 -3.96 -20.65 -11.58
CA ALA A 65 -3.51 -21.39 -10.39
C ALA A 65 -3.41 -22.90 -10.66
N ASN A 66 -4.34 -23.46 -11.47
CA ASN A 66 -4.33 -24.87 -11.84
C ASN A 66 -3.11 -25.22 -12.72
N GLU A 67 -2.81 -24.40 -13.74
CA GLU A 67 -1.65 -24.62 -14.61
C GLU A 67 -0.33 -24.58 -13.82
N THR A 68 -0.19 -23.62 -12.87
CA THR A 68 0.99 -23.55 -12.00
C THR A 68 1.09 -24.75 -11.05
N ALA A 69 -0.04 -25.21 -10.51
CA ALA A 69 -0.10 -26.39 -9.65
C ALA A 69 0.26 -27.68 -10.44
N GLU A 70 -0.21 -27.83 -11.68
CA GLU A 70 0.14 -28.97 -12.55
C GLU A 70 1.64 -29.02 -12.87
N ILE A 71 2.26 -27.87 -13.20
CA ILE A 71 3.70 -27.77 -13.43
C ILE A 71 4.45 -28.24 -12.18
N ARG A 72 4.01 -27.80 -11.00
CA ARG A 72 4.62 -28.18 -9.72
C ARG A 72 4.38 -29.64 -9.38
N ALA A 73 3.17 -30.16 -9.61
CA ALA A 73 2.80 -31.53 -9.28
C ALA A 73 3.61 -32.58 -10.08
N LYS A 74 3.91 -32.30 -11.33
CA LYS A 74 4.73 -33.16 -12.20
C LYS A 74 6.20 -33.22 -11.76
N ASN A 75 6.71 -32.17 -11.08
CA ASN A 75 8.11 -32.01 -10.76
C ASN A 75 8.32 -31.57 -9.30
N ARG A 76 7.83 -32.34 -8.32
CA ARG A 76 7.84 -32.00 -6.89
C ARG A 76 9.22 -31.93 -6.25
N LYS A 77 10.23 -32.57 -6.83
CA LYS A 77 11.59 -32.68 -6.22
C LYS A 77 12.50 -31.49 -6.52
N CYS A 78 12.16 -30.61 -7.45
CA CYS A 78 12.97 -29.45 -7.81
C CYS A 78 12.26 -28.14 -7.45
N ASN A 79 12.97 -26.98 -7.50
CA ASN A 79 12.37 -25.66 -7.35
C ASN A 79 11.41 -25.34 -8.51
N MET A 80 10.56 -24.32 -8.36
CA MET A 80 9.53 -23.97 -9.34
C MET A 80 10.14 -23.56 -10.69
N TYR A 81 11.29 -22.87 -10.69
CA TYR A 81 11.98 -22.47 -11.92
C TYR A 81 12.44 -23.68 -12.74
N SER A 82 13.01 -24.69 -12.09
CA SER A 82 13.40 -25.94 -12.77
C SER A 82 12.19 -26.72 -13.27
N ALA A 83 11.09 -26.77 -12.49
CA ALA A 83 9.85 -27.39 -12.91
C ALA A 83 9.28 -26.70 -14.16
N LEU A 84 9.35 -25.39 -14.20
CA LEU A 84 8.90 -24.59 -15.34
C LEU A 84 9.77 -24.85 -16.60
N ARG A 85 11.09 -24.97 -16.44
CA ARG A 85 12.01 -25.34 -17.54
C ARG A 85 11.67 -26.72 -18.12
N LEU A 86 11.52 -27.71 -17.26
CA LEU A 86 11.12 -29.05 -17.69
C LEU A 86 9.77 -29.07 -18.41
N SER A 87 8.82 -28.25 -17.94
CA SER A 87 7.53 -28.08 -18.60
C SER A 87 7.67 -27.46 -20.00
N ALA A 88 8.55 -26.47 -20.15
CA ALA A 88 8.83 -25.85 -21.44
C ALA A 88 9.49 -26.84 -22.44
N GLU A 89 10.43 -27.65 -21.96
CA GLU A 89 11.07 -28.74 -22.71
C GLU A 89 10.07 -29.82 -23.15
N SER A 90 9.05 -30.08 -22.31
CA SER A 90 7.96 -31.01 -22.61
C SER A 90 6.88 -30.45 -23.55
N GLY A 91 7.08 -29.25 -24.13
CA GLY A 91 6.19 -28.68 -25.13
C GLY A 91 5.21 -27.64 -24.63
N ASN A 92 5.24 -27.24 -23.35
CA ASN A 92 4.39 -26.17 -22.83
C ASN A 92 4.80 -24.82 -23.42
N LYS A 93 3.97 -24.29 -24.34
CA LYS A 93 4.22 -23.03 -25.04
C LYS A 93 4.29 -21.84 -24.05
N LYS A 94 3.32 -21.72 -23.13
CA LYS A 94 3.30 -20.64 -22.14
C LYS A 94 4.59 -20.61 -21.29
N ALA A 95 5.06 -21.79 -20.86
CA ALA A 95 6.30 -21.88 -20.08
C ALA A 95 7.53 -21.45 -20.90
N ARG A 96 7.56 -21.79 -22.18
CA ARG A 96 8.63 -21.38 -23.09
C ARG A 96 8.63 -19.88 -23.33
N ASP A 97 7.47 -19.31 -23.62
CA ASP A 97 7.32 -17.86 -23.89
C ASP A 97 7.69 -17.04 -22.64
N PHE A 98 7.25 -17.49 -21.45
CA PHE A 98 7.63 -16.89 -20.17
C PHE A 98 9.16 -16.89 -19.97
N LEU A 99 9.79 -18.05 -20.09
CA LEU A 99 11.23 -18.18 -19.89
C LEU A 99 12.04 -17.37 -20.92
N GLY A 100 11.55 -17.33 -22.18
CA GLY A 100 12.12 -16.52 -23.24
C GLY A 100 12.11 -15.04 -22.92
N LEU A 101 10.95 -14.50 -22.52
CA LEU A 101 10.81 -13.09 -22.15
C LEU A 101 11.64 -12.75 -20.90
N VAL A 102 11.61 -13.56 -19.85
CA VAL A 102 12.42 -13.35 -18.66
C VAL A 102 13.91 -13.35 -19.00
N SER A 103 14.38 -14.27 -19.84
CA SER A 103 15.77 -14.32 -20.28
C SER A 103 16.19 -13.05 -21.04
N LEU A 104 15.33 -12.55 -21.93
CA LEU A 104 15.55 -11.32 -22.68
C LEU A 104 15.62 -10.11 -21.74
N LEU A 105 14.65 -9.98 -20.83
CA LEU A 105 14.60 -8.87 -19.88
C LEU A 105 15.76 -8.88 -18.88
N ARG A 106 16.25 -10.05 -18.49
CA ARG A 106 17.47 -10.18 -17.66
C ARG A 106 18.71 -9.67 -18.37
N LYS A 107 18.88 -9.99 -19.66
CA LYS A 107 19.99 -9.45 -20.46
C LYS A 107 19.88 -7.94 -20.60
N TYR A 108 18.67 -7.43 -20.81
CA TYR A 108 18.41 -5.99 -20.91
C TYR A 108 18.70 -5.26 -19.60
N SER A 109 18.27 -5.81 -18.46
CA SER A 109 18.51 -5.28 -17.12
C SER A 109 19.99 -5.18 -16.72
N ALA A 110 20.86 -5.98 -17.34
CA ALA A 110 22.31 -5.94 -17.08
C ALA A 110 23.01 -4.69 -17.66
N THR A 111 22.39 -4.00 -18.61
CA THR A 111 23.00 -2.90 -19.37
C THR A 111 22.16 -1.62 -19.34
N HIS A 112 20.95 -1.65 -18.79
CA HIS A 112 20.04 -0.51 -18.77
C HIS A 112 19.51 -0.27 -17.37
N THR A 113 19.10 0.97 -17.12
CA THR A 113 18.53 1.43 -15.87
C THR A 113 17.13 0.85 -15.62
N VAL A 114 16.69 0.86 -14.36
CA VAL A 114 15.42 0.24 -13.95
C VAL A 114 14.19 0.90 -14.59
N ASP A 115 14.20 2.21 -14.79
CA ASP A 115 13.13 2.96 -15.49
C ASP A 115 12.98 2.49 -16.93
N ARG A 116 14.11 2.28 -17.64
CA ARG A 116 14.14 1.74 -19.02
C ARG A 116 13.70 0.28 -19.06
N LEU A 117 14.06 -0.50 -18.04
CA LEU A 117 13.58 -1.88 -17.90
C LEU A 117 12.06 -1.93 -17.75
N ILE A 118 11.51 -1.09 -16.89
CA ILE A 118 10.05 -0.99 -16.69
C ILE A 118 9.34 -0.52 -17.96
N ALA A 119 9.87 0.52 -18.61
CA ALA A 119 9.34 1.00 -19.88
C ALA A 119 9.33 -0.11 -20.94
N LYS A 120 10.45 -0.83 -21.09
CA LYS A 120 10.52 -1.95 -22.03
C LYS A 120 9.53 -3.07 -21.73
N ILE A 121 9.31 -3.39 -20.45
CA ILE A 121 8.29 -4.38 -20.07
C ILE A 121 6.90 -3.89 -20.52
N TYR A 122 6.58 -2.60 -20.30
CA TYR A 122 5.30 -2.03 -20.71
C TYR A 122 5.13 -2.04 -22.23
N ASP A 123 6.16 -1.65 -22.98
CA ASP A 123 6.14 -1.59 -24.44
C ASP A 123 6.05 -2.99 -25.08
N ASP A 124 6.82 -3.96 -24.57
CA ASP A 124 6.83 -5.33 -25.11
C ASP A 124 5.56 -6.13 -24.78
N THR A 125 4.87 -5.78 -23.68
CA THR A 125 3.75 -6.60 -23.16
C THR A 125 2.40 -5.90 -23.20
N GLY A 126 2.35 -4.58 -23.36
CA GLY A 126 1.11 -3.81 -23.26
C GLY A 126 0.44 -3.90 -21.88
N LEU A 127 1.21 -4.12 -20.80
CA LEU A 127 0.65 -4.34 -19.47
C LEU A 127 -0.28 -3.22 -18.97
N PRO A 128 0.08 -1.91 -19.13
CA PRO A 128 -0.81 -0.82 -18.73
C PRO A 128 -2.15 -0.84 -19.48
N GLU A 129 -2.14 -1.21 -20.76
CA GLU A 129 -3.30 -1.29 -21.64
C GLU A 129 -4.17 -2.51 -21.31
N ILE A 130 -3.56 -3.63 -20.93
CA ILE A 130 -4.28 -4.82 -20.45
C ILE A 130 -5.07 -4.46 -19.19
N TYR A 131 -4.44 -3.80 -18.22
CA TYR A 131 -5.14 -3.37 -17.01
C TYR A 131 -6.23 -2.33 -17.28
N LEU A 132 -6.08 -1.49 -18.31
CA LEU A 132 -7.10 -0.50 -18.67
C LEU A 132 -8.45 -1.15 -19.03
N THR A 133 -8.45 -2.38 -19.53
CA THR A 133 -9.68 -3.10 -19.88
C THR A 133 -10.41 -3.73 -18.69
N GLU A 134 -9.79 -3.74 -17.50
CA GLU A 134 -10.37 -4.28 -16.28
C GLU A 134 -11.22 -3.22 -15.54
N GLU A 135 -12.06 -3.66 -14.61
CA GLU A 135 -12.79 -2.76 -13.69
C GLU A 135 -11.81 -1.88 -12.89
N GLY A 136 -12.06 -0.56 -12.88
CA GLY A 136 -11.14 0.40 -12.29
C GLY A 136 -9.83 0.58 -13.07
N GLY A 137 -9.80 0.19 -14.36
CA GLY A 137 -8.60 0.11 -15.18
C GLY A 137 -7.84 1.41 -15.34
N SER A 138 -8.53 2.55 -15.38
CA SER A 138 -7.89 3.87 -15.44
C SER A 138 -6.94 4.10 -14.25
N LEU A 139 -7.38 3.76 -13.04
CA LEU A 139 -6.56 3.87 -11.83
C LEU A 139 -5.40 2.88 -11.83
N LYS A 140 -5.65 1.62 -12.26
CA LYS A 140 -4.61 0.59 -12.36
C LYS A 140 -3.50 1.02 -13.34
N ARG A 141 -3.89 1.54 -14.51
CA ARG A 141 -2.94 2.08 -15.48
C ARG A 141 -2.14 3.24 -14.88
N GLN A 142 -2.80 4.17 -14.19
CA GLN A 142 -2.13 5.30 -13.54
C GLN A 142 -1.11 4.82 -12.48
N ASN A 143 -1.44 3.81 -11.68
CA ASN A 143 -0.52 3.23 -10.70
C ASN A 143 0.72 2.62 -11.36
N LEU A 144 0.57 1.95 -12.50
CA LEU A 144 1.71 1.41 -13.26
C LEU A 144 2.59 2.52 -13.85
N LEU A 145 2.00 3.59 -14.41
CA LEU A 145 2.77 4.74 -14.91
C LEU A 145 3.52 5.42 -13.76
N ARG A 146 2.89 5.59 -12.60
CA ARG A 146 3.53 6.12 -11.40
C ARG A 146 4.70 5.25 -10.92
N LEU A 147 4.60 3.91 -11.04
CA LEU A 147 5.72 3.02 -10.72
C LEU A 147 6.95 3.34 -11.56
N ARG A 148 6.76 3.62 -12.86
CA ARG A 148 7.84 4.03 -13.76
C ARG A 148 8.42 5.39 -13.35
N ASP A 149 7.57 6.36 -13.01
CA ASP A 149 8.04 7.69 -12.60
C ASP A 149 8.84 7.63 -11.29
N ILE A 150 8.39 6.83 -10.30
CA ILE A 150 9.16 6.57 -9.08
C ILE A 150 10.52 5.93 -9.41
N SER A 151 10.56 5.00 -10.38
CA SER A 151 11.83 4.39 -10.78
C SER A 151 12.78 5.38 -11.45
N LEU A 152 12.25 6.30 -12.26
CA LEU A 152 13.03 7.38 -12.89
C LEU A 152 13.60 8.34 -11.83
N ASP A 153 12.79 8.71 -10.82
CA ASP A 153 13.28 9.55 -9.72
C ASP A 153 14.45 8.88 -8.99
N ARG A 154 14.38 7.57 -8.77
CA ARG A 154 15.49 6.82 -8.14
C ARG A 154 16.73 6.79 -9.01
N VAL A 155 16.60 6.65 -10.33
CA VAL A 155 17.73 6.73 -11.28
C VAL A 155 18.37 8.11 -11.21
N ASN A 156 17.58 9.19 -11.17
CA ASN A 156 18.07 10.56 -11.02
C ASN A 156 18.83 10.79 -9.70
N GLU A 157 18.54 10.00 -8.66
CA GLU A 157 19.25 10.01 -7.38
C GLU A 157 20.49 9.09 -7.36
N GLY A 158 20.80 8.40 -8.48
CA GLY A 158 21.96 7.52 -8.64
C GLY A 158 21.71 6.06 -8.27
N TYR A 159 20.44 5.61 -8.17
CA TYR A 159 20.07 4.22 -7.94
C TYR A 159 19.57 3.58 -9.23
N ASP A 160 20.49 3.14 -10.07
CA ASP A 160 20.22 2.78 -11.46
C ASP A 160 19.74 1.34 -11.66
N THR A 161 20.10 0.44 -10.75
CA THR A 161 19.91 -0.99 -10.95
C THR A 161 18.54 -1.49 -10.47
N ASN A 162 18.03 -2.54 -11.12
CA ASN A 162 16.83 -3.23 -10.67
C ASN A 162 16.95 -3.72 -9.21
N PHE A 163 18.15 -4.19 -8.80
CA PHE A 163 18.38 -4.65 -7.43
C PHE A 163 18.24 -3.53 -6.40
N GLU A 164 18.80 -2.35 -6.65
CA GLU A 164 18.70 -1.19 -5.76
C GLU A 164 17.25 -0.70 -5.65
N PHE A 165 16.54 -0.67 -6.78
CA PHE A 165 15.11 -0.32 -6.78
C PHE A 165 14.26 -1.29 -5.96
N LEU A 166 14.50 -2.60 -6.07
CA LEU A 166 13.82 -3.61 -5.25
C LEU A 166 14.10 -3.41 -3.75
N ARG A 167 15.35 -3.13 -3.38
CA ARG A 167 15.71 -2.82 -1.99
C ARG A 167 15.05 -1.55 -1.48
N PHE A 168 14.96 -0.52 -2.32
CA PHE A 168 14.23 0.70 -1.99
C PHE A 168 12.76 0.39 -1.71
N ALA A 169 12.09 -0.34 -2.61
CA ALA A 169 10.69 -0.73 -2.43
C ALA A 169 10.46 -1.51 -1.13
N GLU A 170 11.37 -2.42 -0.76
CA GLU A 170 11.32 -3.14 0.52
C GLU A 170 11.42 -2.21 1.74
N LYS A 171 12.29 -1.20 1.69
CA LYS A 171 12.42 -0.21 2.77
C LYS A 171 11.16 0.64 2.92
N VAL A 172 10.54 1.01 1.79
CA VAL A 172 9.27 1.74 1.81
C VAL A 172 8.16 0.87 2.43
N GLN A 173 8.06 -0.41 2.04
CA GLN A 173 7.07 -1.34 2.60
C GLN A 173 7.26 -1.57 4.10
N LYS A 174 8.50 -1.54 4.59
CA LYS A 174 8.82 -1.61 6.03
C LYS A 174 8.60 -0.30 6.78
N GLY A 175 8.26 0.78 6.08
CA GLY A 175 8.07 2.11 6.68
C GLY A 175 9.38 2.81 7.06
N GLU A 176 10.53 2.31 6.59
CA GLU A 176 11.86 2.92 6.84
C GLU A 176 12.06 4.18 5.98
N ILE A 177 11.45 4.22 4.81
CA ILE A 177 11.48 5.35 3.87
C ILE A 177 10.04 5.70 3.49
N LYS A 178 9.73 7.00 3.42
CA LYS A 178 8.45 7.47 2.89
C LYS A 178 8.61 7.84 1.42
N LEU A 179 7.67 7.35 0.60
CA LEU A 179 7.53 7.86 -0.77
C LEU A 179 7.13 9.34 -0.73
N SER A 180 7.73 10.14 -1.61
CA SER A 180 7.27 11.51 -1.85
C SER A 180 5.82 11.50 -2.29
N ALA A 181 5.04 12.48 -1.83
CA ALA A 181 3.69 12.68 -2.34
C ALA A 181 3.77 12.90 -3.86
N ASP A 182 2.81 12.34 -4.59
CA ASP A 182 2.76 12.48 -6.04
C ASP A 182 2.57 13.97 -6.40
N PRO A 183 3.43 14.58 -7.23
CA PRO A 183 3.17 15.91 -7.77
C PRO A 183 1.84 15.98 -8.54
N SER A 184 1.43 14.88 -9.18
CA SER A 184 0.16 14.76 -9.89
C SER A 184 -1.06 14.69 -8.97
N ASP A 185 -0.90 14.43 -7.67
CA ASP A 185 -1.98 14.58 -6.67
C ASP A 185 -2.54 16.03 -6.64
N GLY A 186 -1.94 16.97 -7.39
CA GLY A 186 -2.31 18.38 -7.50
C GLY A 186 -3.02 18.80 -8.78
N GLU A 187 -2.81 18.14 -9.89
CA GLU A 187 -3.21 18.63 -11.22
C GLU A 187 -4.44 17.97 -11.82
N GLY A 188 -4.93 16.90 -11.24
CA GLY A 188 -6.00 16.08 -11.81
C GLY A 188 -7.44 16.46 -11.44
N GLY A 189 -7.77 17.70 -11.06
CA GLY A 189 -9.17 18.19 -10.96
C GLY A 189 -10.17 17.35 -10.14
N GLY A 190 -9.72 16.44 -9.26
CA GLY A 190 -10.56 15.50 -8.51
C GLY A 190 -10.57 15.73 -7.00
N VAL A 191 -11.38 14.94 -6.30
CA VAL A 191 -11.46 14.95 -4.83
C VAL A 191 -10.25 14.26 -4.23
N ARG A 192 -9.52 14.95 -3.34
CA ARG A 192 -8.40 14.37 -2.59
C ARG A 192 -8.85 13.85 -1.24
N ILE A 193 -8.63 12.58 -0.99
CA ILE A 193 -8.89 11.94 0.31
C ILE A 193 -7.56 11.74 1.03
N MET A 194 -7.40 12.40 2.18
CA MET A 194 -6.16 12.32 2.95
C MET A 194 -6.40 12.35 4.46
N SER A 195 -5.40 11.97 5.24
CA SER A 195 -5.47 12.15 6.69
C SER A 195 -5.22 13.60 7.07
N ILE A 196 -5.75 14.02 8.23
CA ILE A 196 -5.53 15.37 8.75
C ILE A 196 -4.02 15.69 8.90
N HIS A 197 -3.21 14.68 9.26
CA HIS A 197 -1.76 14.87 9.37
C HIS A 197 -1.10 15.16 8.03
N HIS A 198 -1.55 14.53 6.95
CA HIS A 198 -1.03 14.78 5.59
C HIS A 198 -1.50 16.14 5.02
N SER A 199 -2.59 16.68 5.53
CA SER A 199 -3.08 18.01 5.12
C SER A 199 -2.33 19.18 5.77
N LYS A 200 -1.40 18.90 6.72
CA LYS A 200 -0.63 19.94 7.40
C LYS A 200 0.23 20.71 6.39
N GLY A 201 0.05 22.04 6.34
CA GLY A 201 0.77 22.91 5.40
C GLY A 201 0.07 23.11 4.05
N LEU A 202 -0.98 22.34 3.74
CA LEU A 202 -1.78 22.49 2.53
C LEU A 202 -3.03 23.31 2.82
N GLN A 203 -3.63 23.89 1.76
CA GLN A 203 -4.91 24.60 1.80
C GLN A 203 -5.77 24.20 0.60
N PHE A 204 -7.09 24.17 0.78
CA PHE A 204 -8.03 23.73 -0.25
C PHE A 204 -9.25 24.65 -0.26
N PRO A 205 -9.80 25.01 -1.43
CA PRO A 205 -11.01 25.82 -1.52
C PRO A 205 -12.18 25.21 -0.72
N VAL A 206 -12.39 23.90 -0.84
CA VAL A 206 -13.47 23.17 -0.17
C VAL A 206 -12.90 21.98 0.59
N VAL A 207 -13.30 21.82 1.85
CA VAL A 207 -12.88 20.71 2.71
C VAL A 207 -14.09 20.00 3.28
N PHE A 208 -14.13 18.67 3.15
CA PHE A 208 -15.07 17.79 3.80
C PHE A 208 -14.37 17.06 4.95
N LEU A 209 -14.73 17.37 6.19
CA LEU A 209 -14.19 16.71 7.37
C LEU A 209 -15.12 15.57 7.78
N ALA A 210 -14.71 14.33 7.49
CA ALA A 210 -15.51 13.12 7.73
C ALA A 210 -14.86 12.17 8.76
N GLY A 211 -15.66 11.24 9.30
CA GLY A 211 -15.16 10.20 10.19
C GLY A 211 -14.94 10.63 11.64
N LEU A 212 -15.58 11.71 12.09
CA LEU A 212 -15.43 12.29 13.43
C LEU A 212 -15.99 11.42 14.56
N THR A 213 -16.94 10.54 14.23
CA THR A 213 -17.68 9.70 15.21
C THR A 213 -16.99 8.37 15.52
N LYS A 214 -15.81 8.12 14.99
CA LYS A 214 -15.09 6.87 15.24
C LYS A 214 -14.68 6.79 16.71
N LYS A 215 -15.32 5.91 17.48
CA LYS A 215 -14.95 5.67 18.89
C LYS A 215 -13.48 5.23 18.96
N LYS A 216 -12.71 5.90 19.80
CA LYS A 216 -11.33 5.53 20.09
C LYS A 216 -11.32 4.19 20.83
N ASN A 217 -10.45 3.29 20.47
CA ASN A 217 -10.26 2.05 21.23
C ASN A 217 -9.84 2.40 22.66
N THR A 218 -10.63 1.97 23.62
CA THR A 218 -10.32 2.16 25.03
C THR A 218 -9.12 1.28 25.39
N ASP A 219 -8.07 1.89 25.90
CA ASP A 219 -6.89 1.16 26.37
C ASP A 219 -7.30 0.30 27.59
N THR A 220 -7.35 -1.02 27.39
CA THR A 220 -7.70 -2.01 28.40
C THR A 220 -6.50 -2.58 29.15
N SER A 221 -5.30 -2.00 28.95
CA SER A 221 -4.06 -2.45 29.56
C SER A 221 -4.16 -2.58 31.08
N ALA A 222 -3.41 -3.51 31.63
CA ALA A 222 -3.29 -3.69 33.08
C ALA A 222 -2.42 -2.60 33.73
N PHE A 223 -1.65 -1.86 32.94
CA PHE A 223 -0.83 -0.73 33.39
C PHE A 223 -0.97 0.45 32.42
N GLN A 224 -0.77 1.65 32.93
CA GLN A 224 -0.72 2.88 32.14
C GLN A 224 0.44 3.76 32.62
N LEU A 225 1.01 4.51 31.71
CA LEU A 225 2.15 5.39 31.95
C LEU A 225 1.76 6.85 31.67
N ASP A 226 2.17 7.76 32.53
CA ASP A 226 2.08 9.21 32.36
C ASP A 226 3.35 9.89 32.85
N GLN A 227 3.81 10.91 32.14
CA GLN A 227 5.06 11.61 32.48
C GLN A 227 5.00 12.31 33.86
N LYS A 228 3.82 12.80 34.24
CA LYS A 228 3.61 13.54 35.46
C LYS A 228 3.27 12.64 36.65
N TYR A 229 2.45 11.64 36.45
CA TYR A 229 1.91 10.78 37.51
C TYR A 229 2.61 9.42 37.59
N GLY A 230 3.54 9.10 36.70
CA GLY A 230 4.29 7.84 36.69
C GLY A 230 3.47 6.65 36.22
N VAL A 231 3.51 5.55 36.95
CA VAL A 231 2.94 4.26 36.54
C VAL A 231 1.66 3.95 37.34
N GLY A 232 0.54 3.83 36.65
CA GLY A 232 -0.70 3.32 37.21
C GLY A 232 -0.88 1.83 36.91
N LEU A 233 -1.15 1.01 37.94
CA LEU A 233 -1.33 -0.44 37.85
C LEU A 233 -2.73 -0.86 38.28
N LYS A 234 -3.26 -1.94 37.65
CA LYS A 234 -4.39 -2.69 38.18
C LYS A 234 -3.86 -3.83 39.05
N ILE A 235 -4.45 -4.00 40.22
CA ILE A 235 -4.11 -5.09 41.14
C ILE A 235 -5.03 -6.28 40.84
N TYR A 236 -4.45 -7.48 40.77
CA TYR A 236 -5.20 -8.72 40.64
C TYR A 236 -5.30 -9.37 42.01
N ASP A 237 -6.54 -9.62 42.47
CA ASP A 237 -6.80 -10.37 43.69
C ASP A 237 -7.00 -11.85 43.36
N PRO A 238 -6.08 -12.73 43.78
CA PRO A 238 -6.17 -14.15 43.50
C PRO A 238 -7.38 -14.83 44.14
N SER A 239 -7.87 -14.30 45.29
CA SER A 239 -8.98 -14.91 46.04
C SER A 239 -10.33 -14.69 45.38
N THR A 240 -10.54 -13.48 44.85
CA THR A 240 -11.77 -13.09 44.16
C THR A 240 -11.70 -13.20 42.65
N ARG A 241 -10.51 -13.45 42.09
CA ARG A 241 -10.18 -13.46 40.65
C ARG A 241 -10.58 -12.17 39.91
N LYS A 242 -10.69 -11.05 40.64
CA LYS A 242 -11.04 -9.74 40.08
C LYS A 242 -9.81 -8.84 39.93
N LYS A 243 -9.86 -8.02 38.89
CA LYS A 243 -8.89 -6.93 38.71
C LYS A 243 -9.49 -5.63 39.23
N SER A 244 -8.82 -4.99 40.16
CA SER A 244 -9.21 -3.70 40.74
C SER A 244 -8.24 -2.60 40.26
N SER A 245 -8.78 -1.42 39.97
CA SER A 245 -7.98 -0.24 39.65
C SER A 245 -7.43 0.36 40.93
N THR A 246 -6.13 0.74 40.90
CA THR A 246 -5.57 1.57 41.98
C THR A 246 -5.95 3.03 41.77
N LEU A 247 -5.88 3.83 42.83
CA LEU A 247 -6.10 5.27 42.75
C LEU A 247 -5.16 5.92 41.73
N MET A 248 -3.88 5.48 41.72
CA MET A 248 -2.90 5.93 40.75
C MET A 248 -3.26 5.57 39.31
N PHE A 249 -3.82 4.37 39.08
CA PHE A 249 -4.31 3.98 37.76
C PHE A 249 -5.42 4.89 37.25
N GLU A 250 -6.42 5.22 38.11
CA GLU A 250 -7.51 6.13 37.74
C GLU A 250 -7.02 7.57 37.52
N ALA A 251 -6.05 8.03 38.32
CA ALA A 251 -5.43 9.35 38.14
C ALA A 251 -4.68 9.45 36.79
N VAL A 252 -3.85 8.46 36.46
CA VAL A 252 -3.13 8.38 35.16
C VAL A 252 -4.12 8.29 34.01
N LYS A 253 -5.15 7.46 34.11
CA LYS A 253 -6.20 7.31 33.10
C LYS A 253 -6.94 8.62 32.84
N SER A 254 -7.31 9.35 33.90
CA SER A 254 -7.97 10.66 33.78
C SER A 254 -7.06 11.71 33.12
N ALA A 255 -5.79 11.77 33.53
CA ALA A 255 -4.81 12.67 32.94
C ALA A 255 -4.58 12.38 31.44
N LYS A 256 -4.46 11.11 31.09
CA LYS A 256 -4.30 10.65 29.70
C LYS A 256 -5.53 11.02 28.86
N ALA A 257 -6.75 10.78 29.36
CA ALA A 257 -7.97 11.16 28.67
C ALA A 257 -8.06 12.68 28.42
N LYS A 258 -7.64 13.51 29.37
CA LYS A 258 -7.60 14.96 29.22
C LYS A 258 -6.55 15.39 28.19
N SER A 259 -5.36 14.81 28.23
CA SER A 259 -4.29 15.08 27.25
C SER A 259 -4.74 14.69 25.84
N GLU A 260 -5.34 13.51 25.69
CA GLU A 260 -5.86 13.01 24.41
C GLU A 260 -6.97 13.90 23.85
N SER A 261 -7.87 14.41 24.69
CA SER A 261 -8.91 15.35 24.27
C SER A 261 -8.31 16.67 23.78
N SER A 262 -7.29 17.19 24.48
CA SER A 262 -6.55 18.38 24.05
C SER A 262 -5.85 18.18 22.70
N GLU A 263 -5.24 17.02 22.48
CA GLU A 263 -4.60 16.68 21.20
C GLU A 263 -5.62 16.57 20.08
N LEU A 264 -6.77 15.93 20.33
CA LEU A 264 -7.85 15.82 19.38
C LEU A 264 -8.36 17.21 18.93
N LEU A 265 -8.52 18.14 19.86
CA LEU A 265 -8.92 19.52 19.56
C LEU A 265 -7.89 20.22 18.67
N ARG A 266 -6.59 20.01 18.91
CA ARG A 266 -5.52 20.55 18.05
C ARG A 266 -5.58 19.97 16.65
N ILE A 267 -5.84 18.67 16.52
CA ILE A 267 -5.98 17.98 15.23
C ILE A 267 -7.20 18.56 14.47
N TYR A 268 -8.33 18.74 15.14
CA TYR A 268 -9.52 19.34 14.52
C TYR A 268 -9.30 20.79 14.12
N TYR A 269 -8.59 21.57 14.91
CA TYR A 269 -8.20 22.93 14.55
C TYR A 269 -7.36 22.95 13.27
N VAL A 270 -6.35 22.06 13.18
CA VAL A 270 -5.54 21.93 11.96
C VAL A 270 -6.41 21.57 10.77
N ALA A 271 -7.35 20.61 10.91
CA ALA A 271 -8.23 20.22 9.83
C ALA A 271 -9.15 21.37 9.37
N ALA A 272 -9.77 22.08 10.30
CA ALA A 272 -10.68 23.18 10.01
C ALA A 272 -9.98 24.35 9.31
N THR A 273 -8.73 24.63 9.68
CA THR A 273 -7.91 25.69 9.06
C THR A 273 -7.35 25.34 7.69
N ARG A 274 -7.67 24.17 7.13
CA ARG A 274 -7.28 23.80 5.75
C ARG A 274 -8.23 24.35 4.70
N ALA A 275 -9.47 24.66 5.08
CA ALA A 275 -10.46 25.24 4.17
C ALA A 275 -10.17 26.72 3.94
N ILE A 276 -10.19 27.15 2.67
CA ILE A 276 -10.10 28.54 2.24
C ILE A 276 -11.52 29.13 2.21
N ASP A 277 -12.43 28.50 1.46
CA ASP A 277 -13.77 29.04 1.20
C ASP A 277 -14.86 28.32 2.00
N ASN A 278 -14.91 26.99 1.94
CA ASN A 278 -15.99 26.21 2.51
C ASN A 278 -15.48 25.00 3.32
N LEU A 279 -16.03 24.82 4.52
CA LEU A 279 -15.80 23.67 5.37
C LEU A 279 -17.11 22.93 5.62
N PHE A 280 -17.18 21.66 5.25
CA PHE A 280 -18.30 20.76 5.55
C PHE A 280 -17.88 19.73 6.60
N ILE A 281 -18.59 19.70 7.71
CA ILE A 281 -18.35 18.74 8.79
C ILE A 281 -19.42 17.64 8.71
N ILE A 282 -18.97 16.39 8.49
CA ILE A 282 -19.84 15.23 8.33
C ILE A 282 -19.68 14.32 9.55
N ALA A 283 -20.75 14.20 10.33
CA ALA A 283 -20.85 13.27 11.45
C ALA A 283 -21.98 12.27 11.18
N CYS A 284 -21.69 10.97 11.36
CA CYS A 284 -22.68 9.91 11.28
C CYS A 284 -22.83 9.28 12.66
N GLU A 285 -24.02 9.33 13.24
CA GLU A 285 -24.35 8.65 14.47
C GLU A 285 -25.18 7.39 14.17
N LYS A 286 -24.85 6.27 14.82
CA LYS A 286 -25.50 4.99 14.54
C LYS A 286 -26.94 4.89 15.09
N ASN A 287 -27.31 5.79 16.02
CA ASN A 287 -28.65 5.86 16.63
C ASN A 287 -28.95 7.35 16.88
N ALA A 288 -29.37 8.06 15.84
CA ALA A 288 -30.15 9.28 16.06
C ALA A 288 -31.61 8.88 16.21
N GLU A 289 -32.07 8.70 17.44
CA GLU A 289 -33.49 8.77 17.77
C GLU A 289 -33.92 10.22 17.89
#